data_58800012d20b863e44e179429c62c146
#
_entry.id   58800012d20b863e44e179429c62c146
#
_cell.length_a   1.000
_cell.length_b   1.000
_cell.length_c   1.000
_cell.angle_alpha   90.00
_cell.angle_beta   90.00
_cell.angle_gamma   90.00
#
_symmetry.space_group_name_H-M   'P 1'
#
loop_
_entity.id
_entity.type
_entity.pdbx_description
1 polymer ?
#
loop_
_entity_poly.entity_id
_entity_poly.type
_entity_poly.pdbx_seq_one_letter_code
_entity_poly.pdbx_strand_id
1 'polypeptide(L)'
;SAFASGLHIGSPNWLRIDRNTERGSWIAFIILFLILVGIVWLLPSVTNLTKTMQVARIVTLVGIFGLAAFSLNLHTGLTGMTNFGVIFFVGIGAVTVGLLSAPVATNGYGWSPWMATIVAVLIAAVCGWLLAYPTARLRMDYFAIVTISLGEMLRISLQAEPLLRAGTATSGIGISQFSRPLEGWWENGPSGIVGNLLGLPIPAPYVVLLAILATLSLLGVWVL
;
A
#
# COMPACT_ATOMS: atom_id res chain seq x y z
N SER A 1 -24.92 -48.91 -18.57
CA SER A 1 -25.56 -48.17 -17.45
C SER A 1 -24.87 -48.35 -16.09
N ALA A 2 -23.54 -48.51 -16.04
CA ALA A 2 -22.81 -48.75 -14.80
C ALA A 2 -21.54 -47.87 -14.63
N PHE A 3 -21.49 -46.68 -15.25
CA PHE A 3 -20.31 -45.79 -15.20
C PHE A 3 -20.56 -44.40 -14.58
N ALA A 4 -21.70 -44.20 -13.94
CA ALA A 4 -22.07 -42.88 -13.40
C ALA A 4 -22.18 -42.82 -11.87
N SER A 5 -21.66 -43.79 -11.14
CA SER A 5 -21.72 -43.80 -9.68
C SER A 5 -20.33 -43.99 -9.08
N GLY A 6 -19.63 -42.89 -8.83
CA GLY A 6 -18.42 -43.01 -8.01
C GLY A 6 -17.34 -41.99 -8.13
N LEU A 7 -17.67 -40.72 -8.21
CA LEU A 7 -16.68 -39.66 -7.93
C LEU A 7 -17.31 -38.57 -7.06
N HIS A 8 -17.71 -38.95 -5.86
CA HIS A 8 -17.78 -38.01 -4.76
C HIS A 8 -16.33 -37.69 -4.38
N ILE A 9 -15.73 -36.76 -5.12
CA ILE A 9 -14.52 -36.09 -4.68
C ILE A 9 -15.01 -35.14 -3.59
N GLY A 10 -15.06 -35.65 -2.36
CA GLY A 10 -15.24 -34.79 -1.18
C GLY A 10 -14.20 -33.72 -1.25
N SER A 11 -14.61 -32.45 -1.17
CA SER A 11 -13.68 -31.31 -1.09
C SER A 11 -12.65 -31.63 -0.03
N PRO A 12 -11.35 -31.59 -0.35
CA PRO A 12 -10.31 -31.97 0.60
C PRO A 12 -10.45 -31.09 1.85
N ASN A 13 -10.35 -31.71 3.03
CA ASN A 13 -10.57 -31.04 4.32
C ASN A 13 -9.65 -29.81 4.56
N TRP A 14 -8.56 -29.67 3.81
CA TRP A 14 -7.69 -28.51 3.85
C TRP A 14 -8.30 -27.25 3.22
N LEU A 15 -9.37 -27.39 2.43
CA LEU A 15 -10.16 -26.23 1.90
C LEU A 15 -11.28 -25.80 2.85
N ARG A 16 -11.55 -26.52 3.92
CA ARG A 16 -12.41 -26.03 5.00
C ARG A 16 -11.59 -25.13 5.89
N ILE A 17 -11.55 -23.85 5.54
CA ILE A 17 -11.08 -22.81 6.46
C ILE A 17 -12.07 -22.78 7.61
N ASP A 18 -11.66 -23.36 8.74
CA ASP A 18 -12.46 -23.36 9.94
C ASP A 18 -12.57 -21.92 10.46
N ARG A 19 -13.77 -21.38 10.64
CA ARG A 19 -13.99 -20.02 11.14
C ARG A 19 -13.23 -19.73 12.45
N ASN A 20 -12.94 -20.73 13.21
CA ASN A 20 -12.14 -20.61 14.43
C ASN A 20 -10.67 -20.30 14.13
N THR A 21 -10.12 -20.83 13.04
CA THR A 21 -8.75 -20.59 12.59
C THR A 21 -8.61 -19.15 12.06
N GLU A 22 -9.59 -18.66 11.32
CA GLU A 22 -9.61 -17.25 10.85
C GLU A 22 -9.68 -16.27 12.02
N ARG A 23 -10.57 -16.51 12.99
CA ARG A 23 -10.66 -15.68 14.20
C ARG A 23 -9.38 -15.70 15.01
N GLY A 24 -8.73 -16.85 15.14
CA GLY A 24 -7.44 -16.99 15.82
C GLY A 24 -6.34 -16.19 15.14
N SER A 25 -6.29 -16.20 13.81
CA SER A 25 -5.32 -15.42 13.03
C SER A 25 -5.50 -13.91 13.20
N TRP A 26 -6.75 -13.42 13.15
CA TRP A 26 -7.04 -11.99 13.39
C TRP A 26 -6.70 -11.55 14.81
N ILE A 27 -7.00 -12.38 15.80
CA ILE A 27 -6.66 -12.12 17.21
C ILE A 27 -5.15 -12.04 17.38
N ALA A 28 -4.39 -12.98 16.80
CA ALA A 28 -2.93 -12.96 16.85
C ALA A 28 -2.34 -11.70 16.20
N PHE A 29 -2.89 -11.27 15.07
CA PHE A 29 -2.47 -10.04 14.40
C PHE A 29 -2.75 -8.80 15.24
N ILE A 30 -3.95 -8.70 15.84
CA ILE A 30 -4.32 -7.59 16.72
C ILE A 30 -3.42 -7.55 17.96
N ILE A 31 -3.15 -8.70 18.58
CA ILE A 31 -2.25 -8.78 19.73
C ILE A 31 -0.84 -8.33 19.36
N LEU A 32 -0.30 -8.82 18.24
CA LEU A 32 1.01 -8.40 17.76
C LEU A 32 1.08 -6.89 17.51
N PHE A 33 0.06 -6.34 16.86
CA PHE A 33 -0.04 -4.91 16.61
C PHE A 33 -0.09 -4.10 17.90
N LEU A 34 -0.90 -4.52 18.89
CA LEU A 34 -1.00 -3.88 20.21
C LEU A 34 0.33 -3.97 20.98
N ILE A 35 1.05 -5.09 20.87
CA ILE A 35 2.38 -5.23 21.47
C ILE A 35 3.36 -4.22 20.85
N LEU A 36 3.38 -4.10 19.52
CA LEU A 36 4.26 -3.13 18.81
C LEU A 36 3.95 -1.69 19.22
N VAL A 37 2.68 -1.32 19.26
CA VAL A 37 2.24 0.01 19.72
C VAL A 37 2.61 0.22 21.19
N GLY A 38 2.40 -0.80 22.04
CA GLY A 38 2.75 -0.76 23.45
C GLY A 38 4.25 -0.58 23.69
N ILE A 39 5.12 -1.26 22.92
CA ILE A 39 6.56 -1.07 23.00
C ILE A 39 6.94 0.38 22.68
N VAL A 40 6.38 0.96 21.63
CA VAL A 40 6.64 2.38 21.27
C VAL A 40 6.17 3.32 22.37
N TRP A 41 5.03 3.02 22.98
CA TRP A 41 4.47 3.86 24.05
C TRP A 41 5.24 3.78 25.37
N LEU A 42 5.82 2.64 25.68
CA LEU A 42 6.58 2.39 26.91
C LEU A 42 8.02 2.96 26.87
N LEU A 43 8.52 3.43 25.73
CA LEU A 43 9.84 4.05 25.65
C LEU A 43 9.88 5.37 26.44
N PRO A 44 10.60 5.46 27.57
CA PRO A 44 10.54 6.61 28.49
C PRO A 44 11.25 7.84 27.97
N SER A 45 12.17 7.69 27.02
CA SER A 45 13.05 8.75 26.53
C SER A 45 12.49 9.57 25.35
N VAL A 46 11.25 9.29 24.91
CA VAL A 46 10.68 9.88 23.68
C VAL A 46 9.45 10.73 24.01
N THR A 47 9.38 11.93 23.44
CA THR A 47 8.22 12.84 23.60
C THR A 47 6.93 12.21 23.04
N ASN A 48 5.78 12.56 23.63
CA ASN A 48 4.47 12.07 23.17
C ASN A 48 4.22 12.35 21.69
N LEU A 49 4.70 13.47 21.18
CA LEU A 49 4.63 13.81 19.77
C LEU A 49 5.35 12.78 18.90
N THR A 50 6.59 12.43 19.25
CA THR A 50 7.39 11.45 18.49
C THR A 50 6.77 10.06 18.54
N LYS A 51 6.22 9.65 19.70
CA LYS A 51 5.48 8.38 19.84
C LYS A 51 4.27 8.35 18.89
N THR A 52 3.47 9.41 18.90
CA THR A 52 2.29 9.53 18.03
C THR A 52 2.70 9.48 16.55
N MET A 53 3.76 10.17 16.16
CA MET A 53 4.26 10.14 14.78
C MET A 53 4.75 8.75 14.36
N GLN A 54 5.42 8.01 15.25
CA GLN A 54 5.88 6.65 14.97
C GLN A 54 4.70 5.69 14.82
N VAL A 55 3.73 5.73 15.74
CA VAL A 55 2.51 4.92 15.66
C VAL A 55 1.73 5.23 14.37
N ALA A 56 1.52 6.51 14.06
CA ALA A 56 0.84 6.93 12.84
C ALA A 56 1.54 6.41 11.59
N ARG A 57 2.88 6.45 11.55
CA ARG A 57 3.67 5.89 10.44
C ARG A 57 3.48 4.37 10.32
N ILE A 58 3.52 3.64 11.42
CA ILE A 58 3.28 2.19 11.44
C ILE A 58 1.88 1.87 10.91
N VAL A 59 0.85 2.58 11.39
CA VAL A 59 -0.54 2.41 10.93
C VAL A 59 -0.67 2.69 9.43
N THR A 60 -0.04 3.74 8.93
CA THR A 60 -0.03 4.07 7.50
C THR A 60 0.60 2.96 6.67
N LEU A 61 1.75 2.41 7.11
CA LEU A 61 2.42 1.30 6.42
C LEU A 61 1.56 0.04 6.43
N VAL A 62 0.96 -0.30 7.58
CA VAL A 62 0.02 -1.43 7.67
C VAL A 62 -1.16 -1.24 6.72
N GLY A 63 -1.67 -0.01 6.59
CA GLY A 63 -2.71 0.32 5.62
C GLY A 63 -2.30 0.06 4.17
N ILE A 64 -1.14 0.57 3.77
CA ILE A 64 -0.62 0.40 2.40
C ILE A 64 -0.39 -1.09 2.09
N PHE A 65 0.31 -1.81 2.97
CA PHE A 65 0.58 -3.24 2.77
C PHE A 65 -0.70 -4.08 2.86
N GLY A 66 -1.65 -3.69 3.71
CA GLY A 66 -2.95 -4.35 3.82
C GLY A 66 -3.76 -4.24 2.52
N LEU A 67 -3.80 -3.07 1.89
CA LEU A 67 -4.43 -2.87 0.58
C LEU A 67 -3.74 -3.66 -0.52
N ALA A 68 -2.40 -3.72 -0.51
CA ALA A 68 -1.64 -4.54 -1.45
C ALA A 68 -1.93 -6.04 -1.26
N ALA A 69 -1.98 -6.51 -0.02
CA ALA A 69 -2.33 -7.90 0.29
C ALA A 69 -3.78 -8.24 -0.12
N PHE A 70 -4.72 -7.30 0.07
CA PHE A 70 -6.08 -7.47 -0.40
C PHE A 70 -6.15 -7.58 -1.93
N SER A 71 -5.44 -6.71 -2.65
CA SER A 71 -5.34 -6.80 -4.11
C SER A 71 -4.79 -8.16 -4.57
N LEU A 72 -3.75 -8.66 -3.89
CA LEU A 72 -3.20 -9.99 -4.15
C LEU A 72 -4.22 -11.10 -3.89
N ASN A 73 -4.99 -10.99 -2.80
CA ASN A 73 -6.03 -11.96 -2.44
C ASN A 73 -7.17 -11.98 -3.47
N LEU A 74 -7.58 -10.83 -3.99
CA LEU A 74 -8.56 -10.75 -5.07
C LEU A 74 -8.06 -11.46 -6.33
N HIS A 75 -6.82 -11.22 -6.74
CA HIS A 75 -6.24 -11.89 -7.90
C HIS A 75 -6.19 -13.42 -7.69
N THR A 76 -5.67 -13.87 -6.57
CA THR A 76 -5.55 -15.30 -6.26
C THR A 76 -6.91 -15.97 -6.12
N GLY A 77 -7.87 -15.28 -5.47
CA GLY A 77 -9.22 -15.82 -5.24
C GLY A 77 -10.08 -15.91 -6.50
N LEU A 78 -10.02 -14.90 -7.38
CA LEU A 78 -10.84 -14.84 -8.59
C LEU A 78 -10.22 -15.58 -9.79
N THR A 79 -8.92 -15.49 -9.98
CA THR A 79 -8.24 -16.06 -11.14
C THR A 79 -7.47 -17.35 -10.83
N GLY A 80 -7.26 -17.66 -9.56
CA GLY A 80 -6.40 -18.75 -9.12
C GLY A 80 -4.91 -18.51 -9.38
N MET A 81 -4.52 -17.37 -9.94
CA MET A 81 -3.14 -17.04 -10.27
C MET A 81 -2.56 -16.04 -9.27
N THR A 82 -1.40 -16.35 -8.70
CA THR A 82 -0.71 -15.46 -7.77
C THR A 82 0.00 -14.36 -8.55
N ASN A 83 -0.50 -13.12 -8.44
CA ASN A 83 0.07 -11.95 -9.10
C ASN A 83 0.90 -11.11 -8.13
N PHE A 84 2.22 -11.24 -8.15
CA PHE A 84 3.12 -10.40 -7.38
C PHE A 84 3.40 -9.03 -8.02
N GLY A 85 2.83 -8.76 -9.19
CA GLY A 85 2.97 -7.49 -9.90
C GLY A 85 2.29 -6.29 -9.22
N VAL A 86 1.55 -6.50 -8.14
CA VAL A 86 0.96 -5.41 -7.33
C VAL A 86 2.01 -4.37 -6.96
N ILE A 87 3.20 -4.80 -6.56
CA ILE A 87 4.32 -3.91 -6.18
C ILE A 87 4.76 -3.04 -7.38
N PHE A 88 4.80 -3.61 -8.58
CA PHE A 88 5.12 -2.87 -9.81
C PHE A 88 4.11 -1.74 -10.07
N PHE A 89 2.81 -2.02 -9.97
CA PHE A 89 1.77 -1.01 -10.20
C PHE A 89 1.75 0.07 -9.12
N VAL A 90 1.95 -0.31 -7.85
CA VAL A 90 2.09 0.63 -6.74
C VAL A 90 3.31 1.54 -6.96
N GLY A 91 4.43 0.95 -7.41
CA GLY A 91 5.65 1.69 -7.71
C GLY A 91 5.46 2.70 -8.85
N ILE A 92 4.87 2.28 -9.98
CA ILE A 92 4.55 3.18 -11.10
C ILE A 92 3.64 4.32 -10.64
N GLY A 93 2.58 3.99 -9.91
CA GLY A 93 1.66 4.99 -9.39
C GLY A 93 2.37 6.03 -8.51
N ALA A 94 3.14 5.57 -7.53
CA ALA A 94 3.88 6.42 -6.60
C ALA A 94 4.90 7.32 -7.32
N VAL A 95 5.67 6.77 -8.25
CA VAL A 95 6.67 7.52 -9.02
C VAL A 95 6.01 8.56 -9.93
N THR A 96 4.94 8.19 -10.61
CA THR A 96 4.21 9.12 -11.49
C THR A 96 3.64 10.30 -10.70
N VAL A 97 2.97 10.03 -9.58
CA VAL A 97 2.44 11.11 -8.71
C VAL A 97 3.58 11.97 -8.19
N GLY A 98 4.66 11.35 -7.71
CA GLY A 98 5.81 12.06 -7.18
C GLY A 98 6.47 12.99 -8.22
N LEU A 99 6.75 12.48 -9.42
CA LEU A 99 7.36 13.26 -10.51
C LEU A 99 6.48 14.42 -10.97
N LEU A 100 5.19 14.16 -11.18
CA LEU A 100 4.26 15.19 -11.65
C LEU A 100 3.99 16.25 -10.60
N SER A 101 3.98 15.89 -9.31
CA SER A 101 3.69 16.81 -8.22
C SER A 101 4.95 17.49 -7.64
N ALA A 102 6.15 17.00 -7.95
CA ALA A 102 7.39 17.61 -7.49
C ALA A 102 7.53 19.04 -8.02
N PRO A 103 8.12 19.98 -7.25
CA PRO A 103 8.35 21.35 -7.68
C PRO A 103 9.25 21.41 -8.92
N VAL A 104 9.02 22.40 -9.77
CA VAL A 104 9.84 22.65 -10.98
C VAL A 104 11.32 22.88 -10.62
N ALA A 105 11.59 23.45 -9.44
CA ALA A 105 12.95 23.64 -8.93
C ALA A 105 13.74 22.34 -8.73
N THR A 106 13.06 21.20 -8.58
CA THR A 106 13.64 19.86 -8.42
C THR A 106 13.43 18.97 -9.64
N ASN A 107 13.33 19.57 -10.82
CA ASN A 107 13.03 18.87 -12.09
C ASN A 107 11.69 18.11 -12.10
N GLY A 108 10.75 18.49 -11.26
CA GLY A 108 9.37 18.03 -11.32
C GLY A 108 8.52 18.91 -12.23
N TYR A 109 7.25 18.55 -12.40
CA TYR A 109 6.32 19.29 -13.25
C TYR A 109 5.42 20.27 -12.48
N GLY A 110 5.41 20.23 -11.13
CA GLY A 110 4.63 21.13 -10.28
C GLY A 110 3.10 21.00 -10.42
N TRP A 111 2.60 19.85 -10.87
CA TRP A 111 1.16 19.63 -11.04
C TRP A 111 0.47 19.44 -9.69
N SER A 112 -0.84 19.73 -9.68
CA SER A 112 -1.68 19.37 -8.54
C SER A 112 -1.63 17.86 -8.28
N PRO A 113 -1.50 17.41 -7.02
CA PRO A 113 -1.48 15.98 -6.67
C PRO A 113 -2.71 15.21 -7.18
N TRP A 114 -3.86 15.85 -7.28
CA TRP A 114 -5.10 15.25 -7.79
C TRP A 114 -5.01 14.92 -9.28
N MET A 115 -4.53 15.88 -10.08
CA MET A 115 -4.30 15.64 -11.51
C MET A 115 -3.21 14.59 -11.73
N ALA A 116 -2.14 14.64 -10.95
CA ALA A 116 -1.07 13.64 -11.00
C ALA A 116 -1.58 12.24 -10.67
N THR A 117 -2.51 12.10 -9.71
CA THR A 117 -3.12 10.81 -9.36
C THR A 117 -3.97 10.27 -10.51
N ILE A 118 -4.77 11.10 -11.18
CA ILE A 118 -5.57 10.66 -12.34
C ILE A 118 -4.65 10.12 -13.43
N VAL A 119 -3.57 10.84 -13.74
CA VAL A 119 -2.60 10.42 -14.75
C VAL A 119 -1.89 9.12 -14.34
N ALA A 120 -1.53 8.99 -13.06
CA ALA A 120 -0.91 7.78 -12.52
C ALA A 120 -1.81 6.55 -12.68
N VAL A 121 -3.11 6.69 -12.41
CA VAL A 121 -4.09 5.62 -12.61
C VAL A 121 -4.20 5.24 -14.08
N LEU A 122 -4.23 6.21 -14.99
CA LEU A 122 -4.25 5.95 -16.44
C LEU A 122 -3.00 5.23 -16.91
N ILE A 123 -1.82 5.67 -16.48
CA ILE A 123 -0.55 5.01 -16.82
C ILE A 123 -0.53 3.58 -16.27
N ALA A 124 -0.91 3.38 -15.03
CA ALA A 124 -0.97 2.05 -14.42
C ALA A 124 -1.97 1.14 -15.16
N ALA A 125 -3.12 1.67 -15.58
CA ALA A 125 -4.11 0.93 -16.36
C ALA A 125 -3.57 0.51 -17.74
N VAL A 126 -2.90 1.42 -18.45
CA VAL A 126 -2.27 1.13 -19.75
C VAL A 126 -1.17 0.09 -19.61
N CYS A 127 -0.30 0.24 -18.58
CA CYS A 127 0.74 -0.76 -18.29
C CYS A 127 0.12 -2.13 -17.97
N GLY A 128 -0.95 -2.16 -17.18
CA GLY A 128 -1.67 -3.39 -16.87
C GLY A 128 -2.26 -4.06 -18.11
N TRP A 129 -2.86 -3.28 -19.00
CA TRP A 129 -3.41 -3.76 -20.26
C TRP A 129 -2.32 -4.33 -21.17
N LEU A 130 -1.19 -3.62 -21.32
CA LEU A 130 -0.04 -4.08 -22.13
C LEU A 130 0.56 -5.36 -21.57
N LEU A 131 0.71 -5.46 -20.25
CA LEU A 131 1.27 -6.65 -19.60
C LEU A 131 0.31 -7.84 -19.60
N ALA A 132 -1.00 -7.60 -19.62
CA ALA A 132 -1.99 -8.67 -19.68
C ALA A 132 -1.85 -9.52 -20.98
N TYR A 133 -1.44 -8.92 -22.07
CA TYR A 133 -1.34 -9.59 -23.36
C TYR A 133 -0.32 -10.75 -23.40
N PRO A 134 0.96 -10.53 -23.02
CA PRO A 134 1.94 -11.61 -22.98
C PRO A 134 1.70 -12.56 -21.78
N THR A 135 1.20 -12.03 -20.64
CA THR A 135 1.06 -12.83 -19.42
C THR A 135 -0.16 -13.76 -19.45
N ALA A 136 -1.21 -13.43 -20.21
CA ALA A 136 -2.41 -14.27 -20.34
C ALA A 136 -2.13 -15.67 -20.92
N ARG A 137 -0.98 -15.88 -21.58
CA ARG A 137 -0.58 -17.16 -22.17
C ARG A 137 0.39 -17.95 -21.30
N LEU A 138 0.79 -17.40 -20.15
CA LEU A 138 1.74 -18.05 -19.24
C LEU A 138 1.05 -19.05 -18.31
N ARG A 139 1.75 -20.14 -17.99
CA ARG A 139 1.34 -21.03 -16.89
C ARG A 139 1.51 -20.31 -15.56
N MET A 140 0.71 -20.69 -14.55
CA MET A 140 0.65 -20.04 -13.23
C MET A 140 2.03 -19.76 -12.61
N ASP A 141 2.93 -20.74 -12.67
CA ASP A 141 4.26 -20.65 -12.05
C ASP A 141 5.13 -19.59 -12.73
N TYR A 142 5.11 -19.55 -14.07
CA TYR A 142 5.85 -18.55 -14.85
C TYR A 142 5.27 -17.14 -14.70
N PHE A 143 3.96 -17.04 -14.55
CA PHE A 143 3.30 -15.76 -14.30
C PHE A 143 3.79 -15.11 -13.00
N ALA A 144 3.89 -15.87 -11.91
CA ALA A 144 4.41 -15.39 -10.64
C ALA A 144 5.86 -14.87 -10.77
N ILE A 145 6.73 -15.62 -11.46
CA ILE A 145 8.13 -15.22 -11.67
C ILE A 145 8.24 -13.93 -12.49
N VAL A 146 7.48 -13.82 -13.58
CA VAL A 146 7.48 -12.63 -14.44
C VAL A 146 7.00 -11.40 -13.69
N THR A 147 5.95 -11.53 -12.87
CA THR A 147 5.41 -10.40 -12.10
C THR A 147 6.35 -9.91 -11.00
N ILE A 148 7.10 -10.81 -10.34
CA ILE A 148 8.19 -10.44 -9.41
C ILE A 148 9.29 -9.71 -10.16
N SER A 149 9.73 -10.25 -11.30
CA SER A 149 10.80 -9.66 -12.11
C SER A 149 10.45 -8.26 -12.59
N LEU A 150 9.20 -7.99 -12.94
CA LEU A 150 8.74 -6.64 -13.32
C LEU A 150 8.88 -5.65 -12.15
N GLY A 151 8.55 -6.05 -10.93
CA GLY A 151 8.74 -5.22 -9.73
C GLY A 151 10.21 -4.90 -9.51
N GLU A 152 11.10 -5.89 -9.67
CA GLU A 152 12.53 -5.71 -9.50
C GLU A 152 13.14 -4.85 -10.61
N MET A 153 12.72 -5.01 -11.86
CA MET A 153 13.13 -4.14 -12.97
C MET A 153 12.77 -2.68 -12.70
N LEU A 154 11.56 -2.40 -12.20
CA LEU A 154 11.16 -1.06 -11.82
C LEU A 154 12.07 -0.51 -10.71
N ARG A 155 12.36 -1.31 -9.68
CA ARG A 155 13.24 -0.92 -8.58
C ARG A 155 14.64 -0.54 -9.08
N ILE A 156 15.22 -1.36 -9.93
CA ILE A 156 16.55 -1.11 -10.52
C ILE A 156 16.52 0.15 -11.40
N SER A 157 15.49 0.30 -12.24
CA SER A 157 15.33 1.49 -13.09
C SER A 157 15.24 2.78 -12.27
N LEU A 158 14.52 2.76 -11.16
CA LEU A 158 14.43 3.89 -10.22
C LEU A 158 15.77 4.21 -9.55
N GLN A 159 16.61 3.22 -9.33
CA GLN A 159 17.96 3.42 -8.79
C GLN A 159 18.92 3.96 -9.84
N ALA A 160 18.81 3.52 -11.09
CA ALA A 160 19.72 3.88 -12.17
C ALA A 160 19.45 5.27 -12.75
N GLU A 161 18.18 5.67 -12.88
CA GLU A 161 17.79 6.89 -13.60
C GLU A 161 17.48 8.06 -12.65
N PRO A 162 18.34 9.10 -12.61
CA PRO A 162 18.11 10.30 -11.78
C PRO A 162 16.83 11.06 -12.16
N LEU A 163 16.42 11.03 -13.45
CA LEU A 163 15.21 11.70 -13.93
C LEU A 163 13.94 11.13 -13.29
N LEU A 164 13.90 9.81 -13.05
CA LEU A 164 12.78 9.15 -12.38
C LEU A 164 12.71 9.50 -10.88
N ARG A 165 13.74 10.16 -10.34
CA ARG A 165 13.82 10.63 -8.95
C ARG A 165 13.69 12.15 -8.83
N ALA A 166 13.13 12.80 -9.83
CA ALA A 166 13.04 14.26 -9.89
C ALA A 166 14.40 14.96 -9.67
N GLY A 167 15.48 14.40 -10.23
CA GLY A 167 16.82 15.00 -10.19
C GLY A 167 17.50 15.01 -8.82
N THR A 168 16.99 14.28 -7.82
CA THR A 168 17.67 14.16 -6.53
C THR A 168 18.97 13.37 -6.68
N ALA A 169 20.10 14.04 -6.46
CA ALA A 169 21.44 13.45 -6.60
C ALA A 169 21.83 12.52 -5.44
N THR A 170 20.98 12.37 -4.44
CA THR A 170 21.24 11.52 -3.28
C THR A 170 21.02 10.05 -3.60
N SER A 171 21.83 9.18 -3.03
CA SER A 171 21.79 7.72 -3.18
C SER A 171 20.48 7.07 -2.69
N GLY A 172 19.57 7.82 -2.09
CA GLY A 172 18.26 7.36 -1.67
C GLY A 172 17.23 7.43 -2.80
N ILE A 173 16.42 6.40 -2.94
CA ILE A 173 15.21 6.46 -3.77
C ILE A 173 14.22 7.37 -3.02
N GLY A 174 14.03 8.59 -3.50
CA GLY A 174 13.08 9.49 -2.87
C GLY A 174 12.84 10.71 -3.74
N ILE A 175 11.58 11.05 -3.88
CA ILE A 175 11.15 12.31 -4.46
C ILE A 175 10.95 13.26 -3.29
N SER A 176 11.80 14.27 -3.19
CA SER A 176 11.71 15.25 -2.12
C SER A 176 10.66 16.30 -2.45
N GLN A 177 9.85 16.63 -1.45
CA GLN A 177 8.97 17.81 -1.42
C GLN A 177 8.01 17.94 -2.62
N PHE A 178 6.88 17.31 -2.51
CA PHE A 178 5.72 17.63 -3.34
C PHE A 178 4.60 18.18 -2.45
N SER A 179 3.69 18.97 -3.05
CA SER A 179 2.53 19.49 -2.33
C SER A 179 1.65 18.32 -1.84
N ARG A 180 1.41 18.29 -0.53
CA ARG A 180 0.65 17.19 0.07
C ARG A 180 -0.85 17.41 -0.15
N PRO A 181 -1.59 16.43 -0.66
CA PRO A 181 -3.02 16.55 -0.83
C PRO A 181 -3.70 16.73 0.54
N LEU A 182 -4.70 17.62 0.62
CA LEU A 182 -5.46 17.92 1.83
C LEU A 182 -4.66 18.58 2.98
N GLU A 183 -3.39 18.96 2.81
CA GLU A 183 -2.57 19.56 3.87
C GLU A 183 -3.22 20.85 4.39
N GLY A 184 -3.60 21.77 3.51
CA GLY A 184 -4.26 23.02 3.91
C GLY A 184 -5.60 22.82 4.62
N TRP A 185 -6.39 21.84 4.21
CA TRP A 185 -7.63 21.49 4.91
C TRP A 185 -7.34 20.92 6.30
N TRP A 186 -6.33 20.05 6.40
CA TRP A 186 -5.91 19.46 7.67
C TRP A 186 -5.42 20.49 8.66
N GLU A 187 -4.53 21.39 8.24
CA GLU A 187 -3.93 22.41 9.10
C GLU A 187 -4.93 23.47 9.58
N ASN A 188 -5.88 23.86 8.74
CA ASN A 188 -6.85 24.91 9.05
C ASN A 188 -8.02 24.49 9.93
N GLY A 189 -8.17 23.20 10.26
CA GLY A 189 -9.31 22.75 11.07
C GLY A 189 -9.04 21.49 11.86
N PRO A 190 -9.03 20.30 11.24
CA PRO A 190 -9.05 19.02 11.96
C PRO A 190 -7.80 18.74 12.80
N SER A 191 -6.64 19.26 12.40
CA SER A 191 -5.36 19.01 13.09
C SER A 191 -5.36 19.48 14.55
N GLY A 192 -5.99 20.63 14.84
CA GLY A 192 -6.12 21.14 16.21
C GLY A 192 -7.02 20.26 17.09
N ILE A 193 -8.15 19.82 16.54
CA ILE A 193 -9.11 18.95 17.25
C ILE A 193 -8.45 17.62 17.58
N VAL A 194 -7.80 17.00 16.58
CA VAL A 194 -7.13 15.71 16.74
C VAL A 194 -5.90 15.83 17.64
N GLY A 195 -5.15 16.93 17.58
CA GLY A 195 -4.04 17.20 18.49
C GLY A 195 -4.49 17.26 19.95
N ASN A 196 -5.57 17.97 20.23
CA ASN A 196 -6.16 18.04 21.56
C ASN A 196 -6.67 16.68 22.04
N LEU A 197 -7.32 15.90 21.16
CA LEU A 197 -7.80 14.54 21.48
C LEU A 197 -6.66 13.58 21.84
N LEU A 198 -5.52 13.72 21.15
CA LEU A 198 -4.32 12.91 21.39
C LEU A 198 -3.42 13.47 22.51
N GLY A 199 -3.81 14.57 23.16
CA GLY A 199 -3.03 15.21 24.23
C GLY A 199 -1.68 15.77 23.74
N LEU A 200 -1.61 16.23 22.49
CA LEU A 200 -0.41 16.80 21.91
C LEU A 200 -0.32 18.32 22.21
N PRO A 201 0.88 18.84 22.47
CA PRO A 201 1.09 20.28 22.71
C PRO A 201 0.98 21.12 21.44
N ILE A 202 0.89 20.49 20.28
CA ILE A 202 0.82 21.13 18.96
C ILE A 202 -0.27 20.48 18.11
N PRO A 203 -0.75 21.13 17.03
CA PRO A 203 -1.66 20.50 16.07
C PRO A 203 -1.11 19.17 15.56
N ALA A 204 -2.00 18.21 15.34
CA ALA A 204 -1.60 16.87 14.92
C ALA A 204 -0.88 16.90 13.55
N PRO A 205 0.30 16.30 13.42
CA PRO A 205 1.06 16.31 12.17
C PRO A 205 0.31 15.55 11.05
N TYR A 206 0.61 15.89 9.79
CA TYR A 206 -0.03 15.32 8.60
C TYR A 206 0.03 13.78 8.53
N VAL A 207 1.04 13.15 9.13
CA VAL A 207 1.15 11.70 9.21
C VAL A 207 -0.04 11.05 9.91
N VAL A 208 -0.66 11.75 10.87
CA VAL A 208 -1.87 11.28 11.57
C VAL A 208 -3.07 11.23 10.61
N LEU A 209 -3.21 12.22 9.73
CA LEU A 209 -4.22 12.19 8.66
C LEU A 209 -4.02 10.96 7.76
N LEU A 210 -2.79 10.68 7.36
CA LEU A 210 -2.50 9.50 6.54
C LEU A 210 -2.86 8.19 7.26
N ALA A 211 -2.60 8.10 8.56
CA ALA A 211 -2.99 6.94 9.36
C ALA A 211 -4.52 6.77 9.42
N ILE A 212 -5.27 7.86 9.57
CA ILE A 212 -6.74 7.85 9.55
C ILE A 212 -7.25 7.39 8.19
N LEU A 213 -6.72 7.94 7.10
CA LEU A 213 -7.11 7.54 5.75
C LEU A 213 -6.78 6.08 5.45
N ALA A 214 -5.62 5.60 5.91
CA ALA A 214 -5.22 4.21 5.76
C ALA A 214 -6.16 3.26 6.51
N THR A 215 -6.53 3.59 7.75
CA THR A 215 -7.49 2.77 8.52
C THR A 215 -8.88 2.78 7.89
N LEU A 216 -9.36 3.92 7.42
CA LEU A 216 -10.66 4.02 6.73
C LEU A 216 -10.66 3.22 5.43
N SER A 217 -9.56 3.23 4.67
CA SER A 217 -9.41 2.44 3.44
C SER A 217 -9.47 0.94 3.72
N LEU A 218 -8.78 0.47 4.77
CA LEU A 218 -8.82 -0.94 5.18
C LEU A 218 -10.21 -1.36 5.65
N LEU A 219 -10.89 -0.49 6.43
CA LEU A 219 -12.26 -0.76 6.86
C LEU A 219 -13.22 -0.80 5.67
N GLY A 220 -13.06 0.12 4.70
CA GLY A 220 -13.86 0.12 3.47
C GLY A 220 -13.71 -1.17 2.68
N VAL A 221 -12.49 -1.66 2.55
CA VAL A 221 -12.19 -2.93 1.89
C VAL A 221 -12.72 -4.15 2.67
N TRP A 222 -12.70 -4.07 4.01
CA TRP A 222 -13.23 -5.16 4.84
C TRP A 222 -14.76 -5.29 4.77
N VAL A 223 -15.46 -4.20 4.50
CA VAL A 223 -16.95 -4.17 4.36
C VAL A 223 -17.40 -4.65 2.98
N LEU A 224 -16.55 -4.54 1.95
CA LEU A 224 -16.81 -5.02 0.58
C LEU A 224 -16.60 -6.53 0.45
#